data_940afb0f38e54eab32d1396ce6b89255
#
_entry.id   940afb0f38e54eab32d1396ce6b89255
#
_cell.length_a   1.000
_cell.length_b   1.000
_cell.length_c   1.000
_cell.angle_alpha   90.00
_cell.angle_beta   90.00
_cell.angle_gamma   90.00
#
_symmetry.space_group_name_H-M   'P 1'
#
loop_
_entity.id
_entity.type
_entity.pdbx_description
1 polymer ?
#
loop_
_entity_poly.entity_id
_entity_poly.type
_entity_poly.pdbx_seq_one_letter_code
_entity_poly.pdbx_strand_id
1 'polypeptide(L)'
;MKINYTLNVLFTFFTLTVFAQTIVSTNPENKKVVLEEFTGIHCVYCPDGHTIAQNIQNNNTGDAFIINIHTGGYANPGANEPDFRTPFGSAIAAQSGLVGYPAATVNRTNFPGLEQGSSGTTAMSRNSW
;
A
#
# COMPACT_ATOMS: atom_id res chain seq x y z
N MET A 1 -50.38 22.07 -26.54
CA MET A 1 -48.95 22.53 -26.62
C MET A 1 -48.16 22.36 -25.34
N LYS A 2 -48.58 21.51 -24.37
CA LYS A 2 -47.87 21.28 -23.09
C LYS A 2 -47.09 19.94 -23.04
N ILE A 3 -47.34 19.02 -23.99
CA ILE A 3 -46.71 17.68 -24.02
C ILE A 3 -45.25 17.71 -24.51
N ASN A 4 -44.91 18.68 -25.37
CA ASN A 4 -43.59 18.73 -26.00
C ASN A 4 -42.45 19.15 -25.04
N TYR A 5 -42.75 19.95 -24.01
CA TYR A 5 -41.74 20.37 -23.04
C TYR A 5 -41.36 19.26 -22.05
N THR A 6 -42.36 18.49 -21.61
CA THR A 6 -42.11 17.33 -20.70
C THR A 6 -41.34 16.23 -21.41
N LEU A 7 -41.60 15.97 -22.69
CA LEU A 7 -40.87 14.98 -23.47
C LEU A 7 -39.43 15.41 -23.74
N ASN A 8 -39.20 16.68 -24.04
CA ASN A 8 -37.85 17.22 -24.23
C ASN A 8 -37.02 17.23 -22.95
N VAL A 9 -37.62 17.57 -21.79
CA VAL A 9 -36.93 17.52 -20.50
C VAL A 9 -36.59 16.08 -20.11
N LEU A 10 -37.47 15.12 -20.35
CA LEU A 10 -37.23 13.70 -20.10
C LEU A 10 -36.10 13.15 -20.99
N PHE A 11 -36.07 13.57 -22.27
CA PHE A 11 -35.02 13.16 -23.20
C PHE A 11 -33.65 13.77 -22.84
N THR A 12 -33.60 15.02 -22.36
CA THR A 12 -32.37 15.68 -21.92
C THR A 12 -31.83 15.06 -20.64
N PHE A 13 -32.68 14.60 -19.72
CA PHE A 13 -32.26 13.89 -18.52
C PHE A 13 -31.69 12.51 -18.82
N PHE A 14 -32.21 11.82 -19.85
CA PHE A 14 -31.73 10.49 -20.24
C PHE A 14 -30.33 10.55 -20.91
N THR A 15 -30.01 11.65 -21.60
CA THR A 15 -28.70 11.81 -22.26
C THR A 15 -27.56 12.16 -21.30
N LEU A 16 -27.85 12.66 -20.09
CA LEU A 16 -26.84 13.02 -19.09
C LEU A 16 -26.28 11.81 -18.31
N THR A 17 -26.92 10.64 -18.40
CA THR A 17 -26.47 9.43 -17.67
C THR A 17 -25.45 8.58 -18.44
N VAL A 18 -25.10 8.94 -19.69
CA VAL A 18 -24.25 8.10 -20.56
C VAL A 18 -22.75 8.37 -20.40
N PHE A 19 -22.34 9.40 -19.65
CA PHE A 19 -20.93 9.78 -19.53
C PHE A 19 -20.21 9.31 -18.26
N ALA A 20 -20.82 8.48 -17.44
CA ALA A 20 -20.13 7.81 -16.33
C ALA A 20 -19.37 6.57 -16.85
N GLN A 21 -18.42 6.78 -17.77
CA GLN A 21 -17.50 5.71 -18.14
C GLN A 21 -16.42 5.59 -17.10
N THR A 22 -16.29 4.41 -16.52
CA THR A 22 -15.15 4.08 -15.67
C THR A 22 -13.87 4.13 -16.50
N ILE A 23 -12.92 4.98 -16.09
CA ILE A 23 -11.60 5.12 -16.73
C ILE A 23 -10.73 3.87 -16.47
N VAL A 24 -11.23 2.94 -15.68
CA VAL A 24 -10.52 1.70 -15.29
C VAL A 24 -10.74 0.64 -16.37
N SER A 25 -9.64 0.03 -16.83
CA SER A 25 -9.69 -1.13 -17.73
C SER A 25 -10.49 -2.27 -17.10
N THR A 26 -11.38 -2.88 -17.87
CA THR A 26 -12.10 -4.10 -17.48
C THR A 26 -11.41 -5.37 -17.98
N ASN A 27 -10.26 -5.24 -18.65
CA ASN A 27 -9.50 -6.39 -19.06
C ASN A 27 -8.91 -7.11 -17.83
N PRO A 28 -8.90 -8.44 -17.79
CA PRO A 28 -8.24 -9.17 -16.72
C PRO A 28 -6.76 -8.82 -16.67
N GLU A 29 -6.29 -8.40 -15.49
CA GLU A 29 -4.88 -8.13 -15.22
C GLU A 29 -4.44 -8.89 -13.98
N ASN A 30 -3.15 -9.21 -13.92
CA ASN A 30 -2.56 -9.77 -12.72
C ASN A 30 -2.61 -8.75 -11.58
N LYS A 31 -2.85 -9.23 -10.36
CA LYS A 31 -2.83 -8.38 -9.18
C LYS A 31 -1.43 -7.80 -8.98
N LYS A 32 -1.33 -6.49 -8.90
CA LYS A 32 -0.08 -5.81 -8.54
C LYS A 32 0.31 -6.12 -7.10
N VAL A 33 1.61 -6.16 -6.85
CA VAL A 33 2.18 -6.41 -5.54
C VAL A 33 2.52 -5.08 -4.87
N VAL A 34 2.08 -4.91 -3.63
CA VAL A 34 2.50 -3.81 -2.76
C VAL A 34 3.29 -4.40 -1.60
N LEU A 35 4.56 -4.01 -1.49
CA LEU A 35 5.40 -4.31 -0.34
C LEU A 35 5.43 -3.07 0.55
N GLU A 36 4.81 -3.18 1.73
CA GLU A 36 4.82 -2.15 2.77
C GLU A 36 5.96 -2.46 3.74
N GLU A 37 7.09 -1.76 3.58
CA GLU A 37 8.29 -1.94 4.39
C GLU A 37 8.24 -1.07 5.64
N PHE A 38 8.34 -1.68 6.81
CA PHE A 38 8.44 -0.99 8.10
C PHE A 38 9.89 -0.64 8.39
N THR A 39 10.16 0.64 8.59
CA THR A 39 11.50 1.21 8.70
C THR A 39 11.58 2.34 9.72
N GLY A 40 12.78 2.89 9.90
CA GLY A 40 13.04 4.06 10.73
C GLY A 40 14.40 4.68 10.42
N ILE A 41 14.50 6.00 10.59
CA ILE A 41 15.72 6.78 10.28
C ILE A 41 16.95 6.37 11.10
N HIS A 42 16.74 5.75 12.26
CA HIS A 42 17.81 5.25 13.15
C HIS A 42 17.95 3.73 13.11
N CYS A 43 17.37 3.06 12.11
CA CYS A 43 17.41 1.61 12.00
C CYS A 43 18.65 1.16 11.22
N VAL A 44 19.60 0.54 11.92
CA VAL A 44 20.91 0.15 11.35
C VAL A 44 20.79 -0.87 10.21
N TYR A 45 19.81 -1.78 10.27
CA TYR A 45 19.60 -2.83 9.26
C TYR A 45 18.60 -2.46 8.17
N CYS A 46 17.90 -1.32 8.27
CA CYS A 46 16.90 -0.93 7.29
C CYS A 46 17.49 -0.58 5.92
N PRO A 47 18.70 0.00 5.78
CA PRO A 47 19.32 0.18 4.46
C PRO A 47 19.47 -1.11 3.65
N ASP A 48 19.76 -2.24 4.32
CA ASP A 48 19.80 -3.55 3.68
C ASP A 48 18.39 -3.99 3.19
N GLY A 49 17.36 -3.79 4.03
CA GLY A 49 15.95 -4.01 3.63
C GLY A 49 15.56 -3.19 2.40
N HIS A 50 15.89 -1.89 2.38
CA HIS A 50 15.62 -1.01 1.23
C HIS A 50 16.30 -1.52 -0.05
N THR A 51 17.51 -2.05 0.05
CA THR A 51 18.21 -2.64 -1.10
C THR A 51 17.47 -3.85 -1.64
N ILE A 52 17.00 -4.74 -0.76
CA ILE A 52 16.22 -5.93 -1.14
C ILE A 52 14.90 -5.50 -1.79
N ALA A 53 14.16 -4.58 -1.16
CA ALA A 53 12.89 -4.07 -1.68
C ALA A 53 13.07 -3.42 -3.07
N GLN A 54 14.11 -2.60 -3.24
CA GLN A 54 14.41 -1.97 -4.53
C GLN A 54 14.73 -3.00 -5.62
N ASN A 55 15.46 -4.07 -5.29
CA ASN A 55 15.74 -5.15 -6.22
C ASN A 55 14.47 -5.90 -6.62
N ILE A 56 13.54 -6.15 -5.68
CA ILE A 56 12.23 -6.71 -5.99
C ILE A 56 11.48 -5.83 -6.99
N GLN A 57 11.42 -4.52 -6.75
CA GLN A 57 10.74 -3.57 -7.65
C GLN A 57 11.39 -3.53 -9.03
N ASN A 58 12.73 -3.48 -9.10
CA ASN A 58 13.47 -3.40 -10.35
C ASN A 58 13.27 -4.66 -11.21
N ASN A 59 13.21 -5.84 -10.57
CA ASN A 59 13.00 -7.11 -11.24
C ASN A 59 11.53 -7.35 -11.65
N ASN A 60 10.59 -6.56 -11.09
CA ASN A 60 9.16 -6.66 -11.34
C ASN A 60 8.57 -5.29 -11.70
N THR A 61 9.21 -4.59 -12.64
CA THR A 61 8.84 -3.23 -13.03
C THR A 61 7.39 -3.16 -13.50
N GLY A 62 6.61 -2.27 -12.88
CA GLY A 62 5.18 -2.10 -13.16
C GLY A 62 4.26 -3.10 -12.46
N ASP A 63 4.81 -4.12 -11.79
CA ASP A 63 4.04 -5.15 -11.08
C ASP A 63 4.27 -5.14 -9.57
N ALA A 64 5.41 -4.60 -9.09
CA ALA A 64 5.71 -4.44 -7.68
C ALA A 64 5.92 -2.97 -7.31
N PHE A 65 5.33 -2.55 -6.21
CA PHE A 65 5.40 -1.20 -5.66
C PHE A 65 5.84 -1.25 -4.21
N ILE A 66 6.75 -0.33 -3.84
CA ILE A 66 7.30 -0.25 -2.48
C ILE A 66 6.72 0.97 -1.76
N ILE A 67 6.29 0.78 -0.53
CA ILE A 67 5.88 1.84 0.38
C ILE A 67 6.69 1.73 1.66
N ASN A 68 7.51 2.74 1.96
CA ASN A 68 8.26 2.80 3.21
C ASN A 68 7.40 3.43 4.30
N ILE A 69 7.20 2.71 5.39
CA ILE A 69 6.41 3.12 6.54
C ILE A 69 7.34 3.33 7.72
N HIS A 70 7.57 4.60 8.07
CA HIS A 70 8.35 4.95 9.26
C HIS A 70 7.50 4.78 10.52
N THR A 71 7.91 3.88 11.41
CA THR A 71 7.14 3.56 12.63
C THR A 71 8.04 3.02 13.75
N GLY A 72 7.52 3.00 14.97
CA GLY A 72 8.20 2.51 16.15
C GLY A 72 9.37 3.37 16.61
N GLY A 73 10.18 2.82 17.54
CA GLY A 73 11.24 3.56 18.21
C GLY A 73 12.35 4.05 17.27
N TYR A 74 12.70 3.26 16.26
CA TYR A 74 13.74 3.63 15.29
C TYR A 74 13.32 4.75 14.33
N ALA A 75 12.03 5.08 14.26
CA ALA A 75 11.53 6.18 13.45
C ALA A 75 11.38 7.50 14.23
N ASN A 76 11.66 7.52 15.54
CA ASN A 76 11.62 8.73 16.34
C ASN A 76 12.69 9.72 15.86
N PRO A 77 12.33 10.95 15.45
CA PRO A 77 13.32 11.93 15.02
C PRO A 77 14.12 12.46 16.21
N GLY A 78 15.40 12.74 15.99
CA GLY A 78 16.23 13.54 16.86
C GLY A 78 15.99 15.03 16.70
N ALA A 79 16.77 15.87 17.40
CA ALA A 79 16.71 17.31 17.26
C ALA A 79 17.08 17.71 15.82
N ASN A 80 16.23 18.49 15.16
CA ASN A 80 16.37 18.95 13.77
C ASN A 80 16.31 17.89 12.67
N GLU A 81 15.83 16.68 12.97
CA GLU A 81 15.55 15.65 11.98
C GLU A 81 14.08 15.69 11.53
N PRO A 82 13.78 15.34 10.28
CA PRO A 82 12.40 15.27 9.80
C PRO A 82 11.65 14.11 10.46
N ASP A 83 10.38 14.32 10.75
CA ASP A 83 9.48 13.27 11.23
C ASP A 83 8.69 12.67 10.05
N PHE A 84 9.00 11.44 9.69
CA PHE A 84 8.32 10.70 8.62
C PHE A 84 7.21 9.78 9.13
N ARG A 85 6.96 9.76 10.45
CA ARG A 85 5.91 8.93 11.03
C ARG A 85 4.53 9.47 10.72
N THR A 86 3.56 8.58 10.61
CA THR A 86 2.16 8.93 10.49
C THR A 86 1.31 8.05 11.42
N PRO A 87 0.14 8.53 11.89
CA PRO A 87 -0.81 7.70 12.63
C PRO A 87 -1.26 6.48 11.83
N PHE A 88 -1.38 6.62 10.50
CA PHE A 88 -1.77 5.53 9.59
C PHE A 88 -0.68 4.46 9.51
N GLY A 89 0.59 4.87 9.39
CA GLY A 89 1.72 3.94 9.39
C GLY A 89 1.80 3.13 10.68
N SER A 90 1.58 3.76 11.82
CA SER A 90 1.54 3.07 13.12
C SER A 90 0.38 2.08 13.21
N ALA A 91 -0.80 2.43 12.67
CA ALA A 91 -1.96 1.53 12.65
C ALA A 91 -1.71 0.30 11.74
N ILE A 92 -1.08 0.49 10.57
CA ILE A 92 -0.71 -0.60 9.66
C ILE A 92 0.29 -1.54 10.33
N ALA A 93 1.32 -0.99 10.98
CA ALA A 93 2.32 -1.77 11.71
C ALA A 93 1.68 -2.61 12.83
N ALA A 94 0.76 -2.01 13.60
CA ALA A 94 0.03 -2.72 14.66
C ALA A 94 -0.80 -3.89 14.12
N GLN A 95 -1.44 -3.72 12.95
CA GLN A 95 -2.23 -4.79 12.31
C GLN A 95 -1.37 -5.90 11.74
N SER A 96 -0.14 -5.60 11.35
CA SER A 96 0.76 -6.58 10.70
C SER A 96 1.38 -7.59 11.66
N GLY A 97 1.36 -7.32 12.97
CA GLY A 97 2.08 -8.12 13.96
C GLY A 97 3.60 -7.92 13.92
N LEU A 98 4.04 -6.71 13.56
CA LEU A 98 5.45 -6.31 13.51
C LEU A 98 6.16 -6.54 14.85
N VAL A 99 7.31 -7.21 14.81
CA VAL A 99 8.15 -7.51 15.99
C VAL A 99 9.52 -6.82 15.92
N GLY A 100 10.10 -6.69 14.73
CA GLY A 100 11.43 -6.11 14.54
C GLY A 100 11.61 -5.45 13.18
N TYR A 101 12.74 -4.77 12.97
CA TYR A 101 13.05 -3.95 11.79
C TYR A 101 14.33 -4.41 11.09
N PRO A 102 14.44 -4.31 9.75
CA PRO A 102 13.34 -4.07 8.85
C PRO A 102 12.40 -5.27 8.74
N ALA A 103 11.15 -5.00 8.49
CA ALA A 103 10.13 -5.99 8.18
C ALA A 103 9.21 -5.45 7.09
N ALA A 104 8.47 -6.32 6.43
CA ALA A 104 7.46 -5.89 5.47
C ALA A 104 6.25 -6.80 5.47
N THR A 105 5.16 -6.30 4.88
CA THR A 105 4.01 -7.11 4.50
C THR A 105 3.79 -7.01 3.00
N VAL A 106 3.45 -8.11 2.37
CA VAL A 106 3.15 -8.19 0.93
C VAL A 106 1.65 -8.28 0.76
N ASN A 107 1.04 -7.23 0.18
CA ASN A 107 -0.42 -7.12 0.02
C ASN A 107 -1.19 -7.37 1.32
N ARG A 108 -0.59 -7.19 2.49
CA ARG A 108 -1.13 -7.52 3.82
C ARG A 108 -1.67 -8.95 3.90
N THR A 109 -1.01 -9.88 3.21
CA THR A 109 -1.38 -11.29 3.17
C THR A 109 -0.52 -12.06 4.17
N ASN A 110 -1.13 -13.00 4.88
CA ASN A 110 -0.37 -13.94 5.70
C ASN A 110 0.28 -15.01 4.80
N PHE A 111 1.55 -15.26 5.05
CA PHE A 111 2.33 -16.34 4.42
C PHE A 111 2.76 -17.31 5.52
N PRO A 112 2.04 -18.41 5.73
CA PRO A 112 2.29 -19.33 6.83
C PRO A 112 3.73 -19.85 6.85
N GLY A 113 4.40 -19.72 8.00
CA GLY A 113 5.79 -20.12 8.20
C GLY A 113 6.82 -19.03 7.85
N LEU A 114 6.40 -17.86 7.32
CA LEU A 114 7.28 -16.72 7.05
C LEU A 114 7.02 -15.53 7.98
N GLU A 115 6.05 -15.66 8.87
CA GLU A 115 5.71 -14.60 9.82
C GLU A 115 6.90 -14.27 10.74
N GLN A 116 7.14 -12.99 10.96
CA GLN A 116 8.17 -12.53 11.90
C GLN A 116 7.79 -12.78 13.36
N GLY A 117 6.49 -12.71 13.64
CA GLY A 117 5.91 -12.82 14.98
C GLY A 117 5.05 -14.08 15.14
N SER A 118 3.85 -13.88 15.67
CA SER A 118 2.89 -14.95 15.88
C SER A 118 2.29 -15.47 14.57
N SER A 119 1.91 -16.74 14.55
CA SER A 119 1.17 -17.32 13.42
C SER A 119 -0.09 -16.51 13.10
N GLY A 120 -0.37 -16.31 11.82
CA GLY A 120 -1.50 -15.53 11.33
C GLY A 120 -1.23 -14.04 11.16
N THR A 121 -0.04 -13.53 11.55
CA THR A 121 0.38 -12.16 11.27
C THR A 121 0.93 -12.01 9.85
N THR A 122 1.09 -10.78 9.36
CA THR A 122 1.48 -10.54 7.97
C THR A 122 2.89 -9.99 7.82
N ALA A 123 3.50 -9.52 8.93
CA ALA A 123 4.86 -9.02 8.92
C ALA A 123 5.87 -10.16 8.74
N MET A 124 6.78 -9.97 7.79
CA MET A 124 7.88 -10.89 7.49
C MET A 124 9.22 -10.17 7.64
N SER A 125 10.27 -10.92 7.99
CA SER A 125 11.64 -10.40 7.99
C SER A 125 12.16 -10.22 6.55
N ARG A 126 13.15 -9.32 6.35
CA ARG A 126 13.70 -9.00 5.03
C ARG A 126 14.21 -10.20 4.22
N ASN A 127 14.57 -11.28 4.85
CA ASN A 127 15.04 -12.50 4.19
C ASN A 127 13.88 -13.36 3.64
N SER A 128 12.63 -12.95 3.90
CA SER A 128 11.43 -13.70 3.52
C SER A 128 10.57 -12.97 2.47
N TRP A 129 11.03 -11.82 1.99
CA TRP A 129 10.32 -11.03 0.96
C TRP A 129 10.62 -11.52 -0.45
#